data_a4d217b800f083c88900eee21f6bb506
#
_entry.id   a4d217b800f083c88900eee21f6bb506
#
_cell.length_a   1.000
_cell.length_b   1.000
_cell.length_c   1.000
_cell.angle_alpha   90.00
_cell.angle_beta   90.00
_cell.angle_gamma   90.00
#
_symmetry.space_group_name_H-M   'P 1'
#
loop_
_entity.id
_entity.type
_entity.pdbx_description
1 polymer ?
#
loop_
_entity_poly.entity_id
_entity_poly.type
_entity_poly.pdbx_seq_one_letter_code
_entity_poly.pdbx_strand_id
1 'polypeptide(L)'
;NFSGDIHVSLGMTNKQEENVLIETFKNYNSLKRLVLYSCTSSYPCKFEDVSLLEIIRIKEKYEDHIKDIGFSGHHLGIAVDIASYALGANWIERHFTLDRTFKGTDHIASLEPTGLRKLCRDLHATKLSLKYKDSDILHCEISQRKKLKFI
;
A
#
# COMPACT_ATOMS: atom_id res chain seq x y z
N ASN A 1 20.56 21.01 -0.99
CA ASN A 1 20.41 19.78 -1.79
C ASN A 1 19.86 18.66 -0.90
N PHE A 2 18.60 18.28 -1.09
CA PHE A 2 17.98 17.15 -0.41
C PHE A 2 18.30 15.84 -1.16
N SER A 3 18.86 14.84 -0.50
CA SER A 3 19.31 13.57 -1.09
C SER A 3 18.40 12.38 -0.76
N GLY A 4 17.39 12.55 0.10
CA GLY A 4 16.47 11.50 0.52
C GLY A 4 15.40 11.16 -0.53
N ASP A 5 14.53 10.21 -0.19
CA ASP A 5 13.37 9.86 -0.99
C ASP A 5 12.32 10.98 -0.95
N ILE A 6 11.55 11.07 -2.02
CA ILE A 6 10.48 12.06 -2.15
C ILE A 6 9.17 11.28 -2.32
N HIS A 7 8.27 11.47 -1.37
CA HIS A 7 6.98 10.82 -1.33
C HIS A 7 5.92 11.78 -1.87
N VAL A 8 5.18 11.36 -2.90
CA VAL A 8 4.14 12.17 -3.53
C VAL A 8 2.85 11.38 -3.67
N SER A 9 1.77 11.95 -3.13
CA SER A 9 0.42 11.41 -3.26
C SER A 9 -0.27 11.90 -4.53
N LEU A 10 -0.99 11.02 -5.22
CA LEU A 10 -1.82 11.34 -6.39
C LEU A 10 -3.27 11.69 -6.01
N GLY A 11 -3.57 11.89 -4.74
CA GLY A 11 -4.88 12.34 -4.31
C GLY A 11 -5.29 13.65 -4.99
N MET A 12 -6.52 13.72 -5.55
CA MET A 12 -7.05 14.86 -6.29
C MET A 12 -6.26 15.25 -7.56
N THR A 13 -5.41 14.37 -8.06
CA THR A 13 -4.56 14.61 -9.23
C THR A 13 -5.20 14.01 -10.49
N ASN A 14 -5.36 14.80 -11.54
CA ASN A 14 -5.76 14.30 -12.86
C ASN A 14 -4.57 13.75 -13.66
N LYS A 15 -4.85 13.09 -14.79
CA LYS A 15 -3.78 12.46 -15.62
C LYS A 15 -2.79 13.47 -16.25
N GLN A 16 -3.23 14.69 -16.50
CA GLN A 16 -2.34 15.75 -17.03
C GLN A 16 -1.38 16.21 -15.94
N GLU A 17 -1.87 16.43 -14.73
CA GLU A 17 -1.06 16.81 -13.58
C GLU A 17 -0.07 15.69 -13.19
N GLU A 18 -0.52 14.40 -13.23
CA GLU A 18 0.35 13.25 -13.07
C GLU A 18 1.52 13.25 -14.07
N ASN A 19 1.24 13.53 -15.34
CA ASN A 19 2.28 13.61 -16.37
C ASN A 19 3.26 14.77 -16.12
N VAL A 20 2.75 15.95 -15.75
CA VAL A 20 3.60 17.12 -15.42
C VAL A 20 4.50 16.80 -14.23
N LEU A 21 3.97 16.12 -13.20
CA LEU A 21 4.74 15.66 -12.05
C LEU A 21 5.92 14.77 -12.50
N ILE A 22 5.63 13.72 -13.26
CA ILE A 22 6.66 12.76 -13.72
C ILE A 22 7.72 13.45 -14.59
N GLU A 23 7.34 14.31 -15.55
CA GLU A 23 8.30 15.06 -16.37
C GLU A 23 9.14 16.01 -15.52
N THR A 24 8.58 16.61 -14.48
CA THR A 24 9.35 17.44 -13.52
C THR A 24 10.44 16.62 -12.85
N PHE A 25 10.11 15.46 -12.26
CA PHE A 25 11.10 14.59 -11.64
C PHE A 25 12.15 14.07 -12.62
N LYS A 26 11.75 13.79 -13.85
CA LYS A 26 12.65 13.37 -14.92
C LYS A 26 13.65 14.49 -15.28
N ASN A 27 13.19 15.72 -15.44
CA ASN A 27 14.03 16.87 -15.76
C ASN A 27 15.08 17.17 -14.67
N TYR A 28 14.78 16.84 -13.42
CA TYR A 28 15.72 16.96 -12.29
C TYR A 28 16.51 15.67 -12.00
N ASN A 29 16.47 14.65 -12.87
CA ASN A 29 17.12 13.34 -12.67
C ASN A 29 16.81 12.71 -11.31
N SER A 30 15.57 12.86 -10.82
CA SER A 30 15.15 12.46 -9.46
C SER A 30 14.06 11.40 -9.42
N LEU A 31 13.69 10.80 -10.56
CA LEU A 31 12.69 9.72 -10.63
C LEU A 31 13.02 8.55 -9.70
N LYS A 32 14.29 8.13 -9.63
CA LYS A 32 14.74 7.02 -8.77
C LYS A 32 14.69 7.32 -7.26
N ARG A 33 14.22 8.51 -6.89
CA ARG A 33 13.95 8.94 -5.51
C ARG A 33 12.45 9.07 -5.21
N LEU A 34 11.62 8.97 -6.26
CA LEU A 34 10.17 9.18 -6.16
C LEU A 34 9.47 7.91 -5.68
N VAL A 35 8.76 8.02 -4.57
CA VAL A 35 7.73 7.06 -4.13
C VAL A 35 6.37 7.67 -4.45
N LEU A 36 5.59 7.01 -5.31
CA LEU A 36 4.33 7.53 -5.81
C LEU A 36 3.16 6.80 -5.16
N TYR A 37 2.26 7.54 -4.51
CA TYR A 37 1.15 6.95 -3.76
C TYR A 37 -0.16 6.99 -4.54
N SER A 38 -0.80 5.83 -4.65
CA SER A 38 -2.23 5.76 -4.94
C SER A 38 -3.01 6.29 -3.74
N CYS A 39 -3.92 7.23 -3.96
CA CYS A 39 -4.63 7.93 -2.90
C CYS A 39 -5.98 8.43 -3.38
N THR A 40 -6.99 8.36 -2.51
CA THR A 40 -8.25 9.09 -2.63
C THR A 40 -8.41 10.02 -1.44
N SER A 41 -8.43 11.33 -1.69
CA SER A 41 -8.51 12.36 -0.65
C SER A 41 -9.96 12.61 -0.23
N SER A 42 -10.48 11.69 0.59
CA SER A 42 -11.80 11.79 1.26
C SER A 42 -11.67 11.23 2.68
N TYR A 43 -12.22 11.89 3.69
CA TYR A 43 -11.95 11.63 5.12
C TYR A 43 -13.23 11.46 5.93
N PRO A 44 -13.71 10.23 6.23
CA PRO A 44 -13.19 8.96 5.76
C PRO A 44 -13.54 8.68 4.30
N CYS A 45 -12.68 7.91 3.62
CA CYS A 45 -12.94 7.44 2.27
C CYS A 45 -13.84 6.19 2.32
N LYS A 46 -14.91 6.16 1.51
CA LYS A 46 -15.73 4.97 1.34
C LYS A 46 -14.97 3.88 0.59
N PHE A 47 -15.28 2.61 0.83
CA PHE A 47 -14.57 1.51 0.20
C PHE A 47 -14.69 1.51 -1.33
N GLU A 48 -15.86 1.84 -1.86
CA GLU A 48 -16.10 1.96 -3.29
C GLU A 48 -15.29 3.05 -3.99
N ASP A 49 -14.83 4.06 -3.25
CA ASP A 49 -14.07 5.20 -3.76
C ASP A 49 -12.55 5.02 -3.62
N VAL A 50 -12.07 3.96 -2.96
CA VAL A 50 -10.63 3.73 -2.73
C VAL A 50 -9.86 3.45 -4.03
N SER A 51 -10.49 2.79 -5.00
CA SER A 51 -9.91 2.49 -6.32
C SER A 51 -8.57 1.76 -6.27
N LEU A 52 -8.49 0.64 -5.54
CA LEU A 52 -7.24 -0.12 -5.32
C LEU A 52 -6.49 -0.52 -6.59
N LEU A 53 -7.19 -0.72 -7.71
CA LEU A 53 -6.56 -1.10 -8.97
C LEU A 53 -5.69 0.00 -9.58
N GLU A 54 -5.79 1.25 -9.09
CA GLU A 54 -4.85 2.32 -9.45
C GLU A 54 -3.41 2.00 -9.04
N ILE A 55 -3.19 1.16 -8.03
CA ILE A 55 -1.86 0.65 -7.65
C ILE A 55 -1.26 -0.14 -8.80
N ILE A 56 -2.03 -1.04 -9.41
CA ILE A 56 -1.59 -1.84 -10.58
C ILE A 56 -1.29 -0.91 -11.75
N ARG A 57 -2.17 0.05 -12.05
CA ARG A 57 -1.96 1.01 -13.13
C ARG A 57 -0.67 1.83 -12.94
N ILE A 58 -0.42 2.33 -11.74
CA ILE A 58 0.80 3.09 -11.42
C ILE A 58 2.02 2.18 -11.57
N LYS A 59 1.92 0.95 -11.09
CA LYS A 59 2.98 -0.06 -11.18
C LYS A 59 3.36 -0.33 -12.64
N GLU A 60 2.40 -0.74 -13.45
CA GLU A 60 2.61 -1.05 -14.87
C GLU A 60 3.20 0.14 -15.66
N LYS A 61 2.83 1.37 -15.28
CA LYS A 61 3.28 2.57 -15.99
C LYS A 61 4.65 3.07 -15.55
N TYR A 62 5.04 2.89 -14.28
CA TYR A 62 6.15 3.63 -13.70
C TYR A 62 7.18 2.80 -12.92
N GLU A 63 6.94 1.51 -12.58
CA GLU A 63 7.82 0.74 -11.67
C GLU A 63 9.29 0.70 -12.12
N ASP A 64 9.55 0.66 -13.42
CA ASP A 64 10.92 0.66 -13.94
C ASP A 64 11.62 2.03 -13.85
N HIS A 65 10.87 3.10 -13.61
CA HIS A 65 11.37 4.47 -13.68
C HIS A 65 11.48 5.14 -12.31
N ILE A 66 10.54 4.89 -11.41
CA ILE A 66 10.49 5.48 -10.06
C ILE A 66 11.18 4.60 -9.03
N LYS A 67 11.26 5.06 -7.79
CA LYS A 67 11.82 4.27 -6.70
C LYS A 67 10.87 3.17 -6.25
N ASP A 68 9.60 3.53 -6.01
CA ASP A 68 8.62 2.59 -5.44
C ASP A 68 7.19 3.14 -5.51
N ILE A 69 6.24 2.28 -5.14
CA ILE A 69 4.82 2.59 -5.11
C ILE A 69 4.30 2.48 -3.68
N GLY A 70 3.48 3.44 -3.30
CA GLY A 70 2.79 3.49 -2.02
C GLY A 70 1.27 3.51 -2.15
N PHE A 71 0.62 3.33 -1.02
CA PHE A 71 -0.80 3.53 -0.84
C PHE A 71 -1.04 4.44 0.37
N SER A 72 -1.76 5.54 0.17
CA SER A 72 -2.21 6.45 1.23
C SER A 72 -3.69 6.25 1.47
N GLY A 73 -4.02 5.63 2.61
CA GLY A 73 -5.36 5.15 2.92
C GLY A 73 -6.11 6.02 3.93
N HIS A 74 -7.34 6.46 3.57
CA HIS A 74 -8.23 7.26 4.44
C HIS A 74 -9.53 6.52 4.79
N HIS A 75 -9.62 5.23 4.47
CA HIS A 75 -10.74 4.34 4.78
C HIS A 75 -10.74 3.91 6.25
N LEU A 76 -11.87 3.36 6.72
CA LEU A 76 -11.98 2.79 8.06
C LEU A 76 -11.42 1.36 8.10
N GLY A 77 -10.73 1.02 9.19
CA GLY A 77 -10.11 -0.32 9.35
C GLY A 77 -8.77 -0.45 8.63
N ILE A 78 -8.31 -1.71 8.42
CA ILE A 78 -6.98 -2.02 7.89
C ILE A 78 -6.99 -3.04 6.73
N ALA A 79 -8.15 -3.58 6.38
CA ALA A 79 -8.25 -4.65 5.37
C ALA A 79 -7.76 -4.18 3.98
N VAL A 80 -8.08 -2.94 3.62
CA VAL A 80 -7.69 -2.34 2.34
C VAL A 80 -6.19 -2.09 2.25
N ASP A 81 -5.54 -1.76 3.38
CA ASP A 81 -4.08 -1.62 3.44
C ASP A 81 -3.37 -2.96 3.14
N ILE A 82 -3.90 -4.06 3.68
CA ILE A 82 -3.35 -5.41 3.41
C ILE A 82 -3.54 -5.77 1.93
N ALA A 83 -4.71 -5.47 1.37
CA ALA A 83 -4.98 -5.69 -0.04
C ALA A 83 -4.06 -4.83 -0.93
N SER A 84 -3.85 -3.55 -0.59
CA SER A 84 -2.96 -2.66 -1.33
C SER A 84 -1.52 -3.19 -1.36
N TYR A 85 -1.03 -3.71 -0.24
CA TYR A 85 0.28 -4.34 -0.17
C TYR A 85 0.38 -5.58 -1.06
N ALA A 86 -0.65 -6.42 -1.07
CA ALA A 86 -0.70 -7.60 -1.93
C ALA A 86 -0.75 -7.24 -3.43
N LEU A 87 -1.27 -6.06 -3.79
CA LEU A 87 -1.27 -5.52 -5.15
C LEU A 87 0.05 -4.83 -5.55
N GLY A 88 1.00 -4.68 -4.62
CA GLY A 88 2.34 -4.18 -4.89
C GLY A 88 2.67 -2.80 -4.34
N ALA A 89 1.85 -2.24 -3.45
CA ALA A 89 2.21 -1.05 -2.70
C ALA A 89 3.17 -1.42 -1.56
N ASN A 90 4.43 -1.05 -1.66
CA ASN A 90 5.46 -1.36 -0.64
C ASN A 90 5.49 -0.35 0.51
N TRP A 91 4.85 0.79 0.33
CA TRP A 91 4.74 1.85 1.32
C TRP A 91 3.28 2.07 1.67
N ILE A 92 2.95 2.01 2.97
CA ILE A 92 1.59 2.22 3.46
C ILE A 92 1.60 3.44 4.36
N GLU A 93 0.80 4.44 3.99
CA GLU A 93 0.62 5.67 4.75
C GLU A 93 -0.77 5.70 5.36
N ARG A 94 -0.84 5.99 6.64
CA ARG A 94 -2.10 6.17 7.37
C ARG A 94 -2.00 7.32 8.37
N HIS A 95 -3.08 8.06 8.50
CA HIS A 95 -3.25 8.99 9.62
C HIS A 95 -3.24 8.22 10.93
N PHE A 96 -2.61 8.81 11.95
CA PHE A 96 -2.50 8.25 13.30
C PHE A 96 -3.05 9.21 14.33
N THR A 97 -3.78 8.70 15.31
CA THR A 97 -4.28 9.47 16.45
C THR A 97 -4.23 8.65 17.73
N LEU A 98 -4.18 9.29 18.86
CA LEU A 98 -4.35 8.62 20.16
C LEU A 98 -5.81 8.33 20.47
N ASP A 99 -6.73 9.18 19.96
CA ASP A 99 -8.17 9.02 20.16
C ASP A 99 -8.93 9.58 18.94
N ARG A 100 -9.74 8.74 18.31
CA ARG A 100 -10.54 9.08 17.13
C ARG A 100 -11.70 10.02 17.43
N THR A 101 -12.01 10.25 18.71
CA THR A 101 -13.06 11.20 19.15
C THR A 101 -12.55 12.64 19.27
N PHE A 102 -11.26 12.88 19.09
CA PHE A 102 -10.69 14.22 19.09
C PHE A 102 -11.32 15.10 17.99
N LYS A 103 -11.38 16.40 18.25
CA LYS A 103 -11.89 17.37 17.27
C LYS A 103 -10.90 17.49 16.09
N GLY A 104 -11.44 17.36 14.90
CA GLY A 104 -10.66 17.45 13.64
C GLY A 104 -11.19 16.48 12.61
N THR A 105 -11.03 16.80 11.34
CA THR A 105 -11.58 16.01 10.23
C THR A 105 -10.87 14.66 10.07
N ASP A 106 -9.58 14.58 10.43
CA ASP A 106 -8.72 13.45 10.12
C ASP A 106 -8.76 12.36 11.18
N HIS A 107 -9.12 12.70 12.43
CA HIS A 107 -9.12 11.74 13.53
C HIS A 107 -10.02 10.53 13.29
N ILE A 108 -11.19 10.74 12.68
CA ILE A 108 -12.15 9.66 12.42
C ILE A 108 -11.60 8.60 11.43
N ALA A 109 -10.78 9.03 10.46
CA ALA A 109 -10.14 8.14 9.48
C ALA A 109 -8.79 7.59 9.97
N SER A 110 -8.29 8.07 11.11
CA SER A 110 -6.98 7.69 11.65
C SER A 110 -6.99 6.30 12.29
N LEU A 111 -5.80 5.71 12.38
CA LEU A 111 -5.57 4.53 13.19
C LEU A 111 -5.15 4.95 14.60
N GLU A 112 -5.74 4.32 15.60
CA GLU A 112 -5.27 4.36 16.98
C GLU A 112 -4.11 3.37 17.19
N PRO A 113 -3.37 3.43 18.33
CA PRO A 113 -2.21 2.57 18.59
C PRO A 113 -2.47 1.07 18.35
N THR A 114 -3.65 0.59 18.77
CA THR A 114 -4.04 -0.81 18.56
C THR A 114 -4.28 -1.14 17.08
N GLY A 115 -4.88 -0.22 16.33
CA GLY A 115 -5.10 -0.36 14.88
C GLY A 115 -3.76 -0.41 14.13
N LEU A 116 -2.86 0.51 14.42
CA LEU A 116 -1.52 0.55 13.81
C LEU A 116 -0.71 -0.71 14.10
N ARG A 117 -0.72 -1.19 15.37
CA ARG A 117 -0.06 -2.45 15.76
C ARG A 117 -0.61 -3.65 14.98
N LYS A 118 -1.94 -3.73 14.80
CA LYS A 118 -2.57 -4.79 14.00
C LYS A 118 -2.18 -4.69 12.54
N LEU A 119 -2.17 -3.48 11.96
CA LEU A 119 -1.74 -3.25 10.58
C LEU A 119 -0.30 -3.74 10.37
N CYS A 120 0.64 -3.34 11.21
CA CYS A 120 2.04 -3.79 11.10
C CYS A 120 2.17 -5.31 11.20
N ARG A 121 1.46 -5.96 12.14
CA ARG A 121 1.43 -7.42 12.28
C ARG A 121 0.93 -8.09 10.99
N ASP A 122 -0.18 -7.60 10.46
CA ASP A 122 -0.87 -8.24 9.33
C ASP A 122 -0.09 -8.00 8.01
N LEU A 123 0.51 -6.83 7.82
CA LEU A 123 1.44 -6.57 6.72
C LEU A 123 2.66 -7.51 6.77
N HIS A 124 3.23 -7.74 7.97
CA HIS A 124 4.34 -8.69 8.13
C HIS A 124 3.92 -10.13 7.78
N ALA A 125 2.76 -10.58 8.26
CA ALA A 125 2.22 -11.89 7.93
C ALA A 125 1.96 -12.04 6.43
N THR A 126 1.38 -11.01 5.79
CA THR A 126 1.14 -10.97 4.35
C THR A 126 2.45 -11.07 3.57
N LYS A 127 3.48 -10.30 3.96
CA LYS A 127 4.81 -10.36 3.35
C LYS A 127 5.40 -11.77 3.37
N LEU A 128 5.31 -12.46 4.50
CA LEU A 128 5.81 -13.84 4.63
C LEU A 128 5.01 -14.85 3.78
N SER A 129 3.75 -14.53 3.50
CA SER A 129 2.83 -15.41 2.75
C SER A 129 2.87 -15.16 1.25
N LEU A 130 3.35 -14.03 0.77
CA LEU A 130 3.45 -13.66 -0.64
C LEU A 130 4.66 -14.34 -1.30
N LYS A 131 4.56 -15.67 -1.46
CA LYS A 131 5.57 -16.49 -2.12
C LYS A 131 4.92 -17.67 -2.85
N TYR A 132 5.56 -18.14 -3.88
CA TYR A 132 5.18 -19.41 -4.51
C TYR A 132 5.64 -20.60 -3.66
N LYS A 133 4.99 -21.75 -3.83
CA LYS A 133 5.49 -23.01 -3.27
C LYS A 133 6.84 -23.36 -3.93
N ASP A 134 7.79 -23.81 -3.14
CA ASP A 134 9.10 -24.30 -3.59
C ASP A 134 9.06 -25.79 -4.02
N SER A 135 7.96 -26.48 -3.72
CA SER A 135 7.69 -27.87 -4.09
C SER A 135 6.18 -28.12 -4.17
N ASP A 136 5.77 -29.14 -4.95
CA ASP A 136 4.35 -29.52 -5.10
C ASP A 136 3.70 -29.86 -3.76
N ILE A 137 4.47 -30.51 -2.86
CA ILE A 137 4.03 -30.86 -1.51
C ILE A 137 5.06 -30.30 -0.52
N LEU A 138 4.65 -29.33 0.25
CA LEU A 138 5.50 -28.75 1.27
C LEU A 138 5.78 -29.74 2.40
N HIS A 139 6.96 -29.65 3.01
CA HIS A 139 7.34 -30.51 4.12
C HIS A 139 6.30 -30.55 5.25
N CYS A 140 5.69 -29.41 5.57
CA CYS A 140 4.62 -29.31 6.57
C CYS A 140 3.33 -30.05 6.20
N GLU A 141 3.10 -30.38 4.92
CA GLU A 141 1.91 -31.09 4.44
C GLU A 141 2.09 -32.63 4.49
N ILE A 142 3.31 -33.15 4.59
CA ILE A 142 3.62 -34.58 4.46
C ILE A 142 2.85 -35.44 5.46
N SER A 143 2.82 -35.03 6.72
CA SER A 143 2.13 -35.81 7.78
C SER A 143 0.62 -35.83 7.58
N GLN A 144 0.03 -34.72 7.15
CA GLN A 144 -1.41 -34.64 6.88
C GLN A 144 -1.77 -35.39 5.59
N ARG A 145 -0.91 -35.32 4.56
CA ARG A 145 -1.09 -36.09 3.33
C ARG A 145 -1.17 -37.59 3.61
N LYS A 146 -0.28 -38.14 4.47
CA LYS A 146 -0.31 -39.59 4.87
C LYS A 146 -1.58 -39.97 5.60
N LYS A 147 -2.20 -39.04 6.37
CA LYS A 147 -3.43 -39.31 7.12
C LYS A 147 -4.70 -39.18 6.29
N LEU A 148 -4.73 -38.24 5.35
CA LEU A 148 -5.95 -37.80 4.67
C LEU A 148 -6.08 -38.27 3.22
N LYS A 149 -4.97 -38.71 2.59
CA LYS A 149 -4.98 -39.27 1.24
C LYS A 149 -4.62 -40.72 1.28
N PHE A 150 -5.48 -41.56 0.73
CA PHE A 150 -5.27 -42.99 0.51
C PHE A 150 -4.39 -43.12 -0.77
N ILE A 151 -3.08 -43.04 -0.58
CA ILE A 151 -2.07 -43.20 -1.66
C ILE A 151 -1.04 -44.20 -1.19
#